data_77fb12165aaf406cf0879d10ad4d872c
#
_entry.id   77fb12165aaf406cf0879d10ad4d872c
#
_cell.length_a   1.000
_cell.length_b   1.000
_cell.length_c   1.000
_cell.angle_alpha   90.00
_cell.angle_beta   90.00
_cell.angle_gamma   90.00
#
_symmetry.space_group_name_H-M   'P 1'
#
loop_
_entity.id
_entity.type
_entity.pdbx_description
1 polymer ?
#
loop_
_entity_poly.entity_id
_entity_poly.type
_entity_poly.pdbx_seq_one_letter_code
_entity_poly.pdbx_strand_id
1 'polypeptide(L)'
;MAETGRLSLHVPEPEVRPGDTPDFSKVPIPRAGSVERPPVDVDPREIRDLAYSIIRVLNRKGEAVGPWAGTLSDDELLEGLRHMMTLRTFDARMLMAQRQGKTSFYMQHMGEEAVSCAFRRALEDGDMNFPTYRQAGLLIAGGYPMVKMMNQVYANAGD
;
A
#
# COMPACT_ATOMS: atom_id res chain seq x y z
N MET A 1 5.78 53.74 19.11
CA MET A 1 5.29 52.48 19.65
C MET A 1 5.11 51.54 18.46
N ALA A 2 5.95 50.54 18.33
CA ALA A 2 5.84 49.58 17.26
C ALA A 2 4.70 48.60 17.58
N GLU A 3 3.70 48.53 16.70
CA GLU A 3 2.65 47.50 16.77
C GLU A 3 3.32 46.14 16.60
N THR A 4 3.33 45.39 17.69
CA THR A 4 3.69 43.96 17.62
C THR A 4 2.59 43.23 16.85
N GLY A 5 2.78 43.12 15.53
CA GLY A 5 1.91 42.30 14.69
C GLY A 5 1.87 40.89 15.25
N ARG A 6 0.72 40.46 15.74
CA ARG A 6 0.48 39.06 16.13
C ARG A 6 0.68 38.21 14.89
N LEU A 7 1.69 37.34 14.93
CA LEU A 7 1.82 36.29 13.94
C LEU A 7 0.59 35.37 14.07
N SER A 8 -0.26 35.36 13.06
CA SER A 8 -1.35 34.39 12.99
C SER A 8 -0.92 33.23 12.09
N LEU A 9 -1.04 32.00 12.60
CA LEU A 9 -0.83 30.80 11.79
C LEU A 9 -1.97 30.72 10.77
N HIS A 10 -1.62 30.78 9.49
CA HIS A 10 -2.59 30.48 8.43
C HIS A 10 -2.66 28.96 8.24
N VAL A 11 -3.77 28.36 8.64
CA VAL A 11 -4.08 26.96 8.35
C VAL A 11 -5.04 26.95 7.17
N PRO A 12 -4.60 26.50 5.98
CA PRO A 12 -5.48 26.42 4.82
C PRO A 12 -6.62 25.43 5.10
N GLU A 13 -7.82 25.76 4.64
CA GLU A 13 -8.94 24.83 4.66
C GLU A 13 -8.60 23.58 3.84
N PRO A 14 -8.81 22.35 4.36
CA PRO A 14 -8.61 21.15 3.58
C PRO A 14 -9.64 21.08 2.45
N GLU A 15 -9.20 20.66 1.27
CA GLU A 15 -10.09 20.52 0.09
C GLU A 15 -11.18 19.44 0.32
N VAL A 16 -10.90 18.44 1.16
CA VAL A 16 -11.81 17.34 1.51
C VAL A 16 -11.73 17.08 3.00
N ARG A 17 -12.88 16.95 3.66
CA ARG A 17 -13.00 16.59 5.08
C ARG A 17 -13.49 15.16 5.25
N PRO A 18 -13.23 14.51 6.40
CA PRO A 18 -13.83 13.21 6.70
C PRO A 18 -15.37 13.27 6.60
N GLY A 19 -15.92 12.40 5.75
CA GLY A 19 -17.37 12.36 5.47
C GLY A 19 -17.80 13.07 4.18
N ASP A 20 -16.94 13.87 3.58
CA ASP A 20 -17.19 14.46 2.26
C ASP A 20 -17.05 13.41 1.15
N THR A 21 -17.74 13.63 0.04
CA THR A 21 -17.52 12.84 -1.17
C THR A 21 -16.27 13.38 -1.88
N PRO A 22 -15.17 12.59 -2.01
CA PRO A 22 -13.96 13.08 -2.66
C PRO A 22 -14.20 13.35 -4.15
N ASP A 23 -13.71 14.49 -4.62
CA ASP A 23 -13.70 14.84 -6.05
C ASP A 23 -12.35 14.52 -6.69
N PHE A 24 -12.31 13.46 -7.48
CA PHE A 24 -11.12 13.03 -8.22
C PHE A 24 -11.05 13.59 -9.65
N SER A 25 -11.98 14.46 -10.05
CA SER A 25 -12.04 15.02 -11.41
C SER A 25 -10.79 15.82 -11.80
N LYS A 26 -10.11 16.38 -10.78
CA LYS A 26 -8.89 17.18 -10.96
C LYS A 26 -7.60 16.32 -11.02
N VAL A 27 -7.68 15.02 -10.72
CA VAL A 27 -6.51 14.15 -10.73
C VAL A 27 -6.18 13.77 -12.17
N PRO A 28 -5.01 14.14 -12.69
CA PRO A 28 -4.62 13.77 -14.05
C PRO A 28 -4.34 12.26 -14.11
N ILE A 29 -5.20 11.53 -14.84
CA ILE A 29 -5.01 10.10 -15.05
C ILE A 29 -4.36 9.87 -16.41
N PRO A 30 -3.08 9.52 -16.49
CA PRO A 30 -2.38 9.30 -17.74
C PRO A 30 -2.94 8.08 -18.49
N ARG A 31 -2.71 8.05 -19.80
CA ARG A 31 -3.03 6.88 -20.62
C ARG A 31 -2.22 5.68 -20.13
N ALA A 32 -2.81 4.49 -20.14
CA ALA A 32 -2.08 3.27 -19.81
C ALA A 32 -0.83 3.10 -20.69
N GLY A 33 0.31 2.82 -20.08
CA GLY A 33 1.59 2.63 -20.73
C GLY A 33 2.31 3.90 -21.19
N SER A 34 1.80 5.11 -20.85
CA SER A 34 2.40 6.37 -21.32
C SER A 34 3.50 6.94 -20.42
N VAL A 35 3.61 6.44 -19.20
CA VAL A 35 4.63 6.90 -18.26
C VAL A 35 5.94 6.16 -18.51
N GLU A 36 7.00 6.91 -18.78
CA GLU A 36 8.32 6.35 -18.99
C GLU A 36 8.86 5.66 -17.74
N ARG A 37 9.53 4.53 -17.93
CA ARG A 37 10.24 3.84 -16.86
C ARG A 37 11.71 4.24 -16.88
N PRO A 38 12.18 4.96 -15.84
CA PRO A 38 13.58 5.39 -15.81
C PRO A 38 14.52 4.18 -15.64
N PRO A 39 15.80 4.34 -16.02
CA PRO A 39 16.85 3.39 -15.67
C PRO A 39 16.95 3.20 -14.15
N VAL A 40 17.44 2.01 -13.72
CA VAL A 40 17.55 1.68 -12.30
C VAL A 40 18.55 2.60 -11.56
N ASP A 41 19.55 3.07 -12.27
CA ASP A 41 20.64 3.92 -11.77
C ASP A 41 20.41 5.43 -12.00
N VAL A 42 19.18 5.83 -12.38
CA VAL A 42 18.86 7.25 -12.59
C VAL A 42 19.01 8.05 -11.30
N ASP A 43 19.49 9.28 -11.42
CA ASP A 43 19.53 10.20 -10.27
C ASP A 43 18.11 10.48 -9.77
N PRO A 44 17.81 10.23 -8.46
CA PRO A 44 16.48 10.47 -7.91
C PRO A 44 15.93 11.88 -8.11
N ARG A 45 16.81 12.87 -8.35
CA ARG A 45 16.41 14.25 -8.63
C ARG A 45 15.76 14.43 -10.00
N GLU A 46 16.09 13.56 -10.95
CA GLU A 46 15.57 13.59 -12.32
C GLU A 46 14.17 12.96 -12.45
N ILE A 47 13.75 12.16 -11.46
CA ILE A 47 12.47 11.42 -11.47
C ILE A 47 11.44 11.95 -10.47
N ARG A 48 11.62 13.18 -9.98
CA ARG A 48 10.70 13.77 -8.99
C ARG A 48 9.25 13.80 -9.46
N ASP A 49 9.03 13.98 -10.75
CA ASP A 49 7.68 14.03 -11.34
C ASP A 49 6.93 12.71 -11.23
N LEU A 50 7.65 11.58 -11.09
CA LEU A 50 7.00 10.28 -10.86
C LEU A 50 6.22 10.23 -9.54
N ALA A 51 6.62 11.01 -8.53
CA ALA A 51 5.91 11.09 -7.25
C ALA A 51 4.49 11.69 -7.39
N TYR A 52 4.24 12.43 -8.47
CA TYR A 52 2.96 13.07 -8.77
C TYR A 52 2.22 12.39 -9.93
N SER A 53 2.74 11.28 -10.41
CA SER A 53 2.19 10.54 -11.55
C SER A 53 1.48 9.27 -11.11
N ILE A 54 0.42 8.91 -11.82
CA ILE A 54 -0.24 7.61 -11.68
C ILE A 54 0.27 6.70 -12.79
N ILE A 55 1.01 5.64 -12.42
CA ILE A 55 1.49 4.65 -13.38
C ILE A 55 0.36 3.66 -13.66
N ARG A 56 -0.15 3.66 -14.87
CA ARG A 56 -1.18 2.72 -15.33
C ARG A 56 -0.59 1.72 -16.30
N VAL A 57 -0.64 0.45 -15.91
CA VAL A 57 -0.13 -0.67 -16.73
C VAL A 57 -1.27 -1.30 -17.53
N LEU A 58 -2.48 -1.42 -16.96
CA LEU A 58 -3.59 -2.07 -17.65
C LEU A 58 -4.40 -1.06 -18.47
N ASN A 59 -4.63 -1.39 -19.74
CA ASN A 59 -5.57 -0.67 -20.61
C ASN A 59 -7.03 -1.08 -20.33
N ARG A 60 -8.00 -0.52 -21.08
CA ARG A 60 -9.43 -0.83 -20.91
C ARG A 60 -9.81 -2.27 -21.27
N LYS A 61 -8.96 -2.99 -22.00
CA LYS A 61 -9.16 -4.39 -22.36
C LYS A 61 -8.54 -5.35 -21.37
N GLY A 62 -7.86 -4.85 -20.32
CA GLY A 62 -7.12 -5.67 -19.36
C GLY A 62 -5.74 -6.13 -19.86
N GLU A 63 -5.24 -5.56 -20.96
CA GLU A 63 -3.92 -5.89 -21.50
C GLU A 63 -2.85 -5.04 -20.80
N ALA A 64 -1.73 -5.66 -20.41
CA ALA A 64 -0.58 -4.97 -19.87
C ALA A 64 0.18 -4.26 -21.00
N VAL A 65 0.42 -2.95 -20.84
CA VAL A 65 1.03 -2.09 -21.86
C VAL A 65 2.06 -1.14 -21.27
N GLY A 66 3.04 -0.79 -22.09
CA GLY A 66 4.06 0.20 -21.75
C GLY A 66 5.25 -0.36 -20.97
N PRO A 67 6.22 0.52 -20.64
CA PRO A 67 7.51 0.09 -20.10
C PRO A 67 7.45 -0.44 -18.66
N TRP A 68 6.33 -0.24 -17.97
CA TRP A 68 6.08 -0.76 -16.63
C TRP A 68 5.32 -2.10 -16.64
N ALA A 69 4.95 -2.61 -17.82
CA ALA A 69 4.35 -3.94 -17.92
C ALA A 69 5.33 -4.98 -17.40
N GLY A 70 4.91 -5.72 -16.38
CA GLY A 70 5.75 -6.76 -15.77
C GLY A 70 5.89 -7.99 -16.64
N THR A 71 6.91 -8.80 -16.34
CA THR A 71 7.20 -10.07 -16.98
C THR A 71 6.78 -11.26 -16.11
N LEU A 72 5.84 -11.06 -15.19
CA LEU A 72 5.35 -12.10 -14.30
C LEU A 72 4.52 -13.12 -15.09
N SER A 73 4.73 -14.40 -14.78
CA SER A 73 3.90 -15.49 -15.30
C SER A 73 2.49 -15.47 -14.69
N ASP A 74 1.56 -16.17 -15.31
CA ASP A 74 0.20 -16.30 -14.80
C ASP A 74 0.16 -16.94 -13.41
N ASP A 75 1.03 -17.94 -13.15
CA ASP A 75 1.13 -18.58 -11.83
C ASP A 75 1.58 -17.59 -10.75
N GLU A 76 2.54 -16.73 -11.06
CA GLU A 76 3.03 -15.70 -10.15
C GLU A 76 1.95 -14.65 -9.87
N LEU A 77 1.18 -14.26 -10.88
CA LEU A 77 0.07 -13.33 -10.72
C LEU A 77 -1.05 -13.94 -9.87
N LEU A 78 -1.37 -15.23 -10.08
CA LEU A 78 -2.36 -15.95 -9.29
C LEU A 78 -1.94 -16.13 -7.84
N GLU A 79 -0.66 -16.42 -7.60
CA GLU A 79 -0.10 -16.50 -6.25
C GLU A 79 -0.21 -15.14 -5.54
N GLY A 80 0.23 -14.06 -6.19
CA GLY A 80 0.10 -12.71 -5.66
C GLY A 80 -1.35 -12.35 -5.33
N LEU A 81 -2.28 -12.67 -6.22
CA LEU A 81 -3.71 -12.46 -5.98
C LEU A 81 -4.21 -13.25 -4.76
N ARG A 82 -3.81 -14.51 -4.59
CA ARG A 82 -4.16 -15.30 -3.40
C ARG A 82 -3.67 -14.66 -2.12
N HIS A 83 -2.43 -14.17 -2.10
CA HIS A 83 -1.86 -13.48 -0.94
C HIS A 83 -2.67 -12.22 -0.61
N MET A 84 -2.99 -11.39 -1.61
CA MET A 84 -3.79 -10.19 -1.44
C MET A 84 -5.21 -10.50 -0.91
N MET A 85 -5.87 -11.53 -1.45
CA MET A 85 -7.18 -11.98 -0.97
C MET A 85 -7.12 -12.54 0.45
N THR A 86 -6.07 -13.27 0.78
CA THR A 86 -5.83 -13.78 2.15
C THR A 86 -5.66 -12.63 3.12
N LEU A 87 -4.83 -11.66 2.79
CA LEU A 87 -4.63 -10.45 3.60
C LEU A 87 -5.93 -9.69 3.79
N ARG A 88 -6.71 -9.47 2.73
CA ARG A 88 -8.00 -8.79 2.80
C ARG A 88 -9.00 -9.51 3.71
N THR A 89 -9.02 -10.84 3.66
CA THR A 89 -9.87 -11.66 4.51
C THR A 89 -9.43 -11.62 5.96
N PHE A 90 -8.12 -11.69 6.20
CA PHE A 90 -7.54 -11.54 7.52
C PHE A 90 -7.87 -10.18 8.13
N ASP A 91 -7.69 -9.10 7.37
CA ASP A 91 -8.02 -7.73 7.77
C ASP A 91 -9.47 -7.59 8.24
N ALA A 92 -10.40 -8.10 7.44
CA ALA A 92 -11.82 -8.03 7.76
C ALA A 92 -12.15 -8.74 9.09
N ARG A 93 -11.51 -9.89 9.33
CA ARG A 93 -11.72 -10.67 10.57
C ARG A 93 -11.09 -9.99 11.77
N MET A 94 -9.88 -9.46 11.64
CA MET A 94 -9.17 -8.80 12.75
C MET A 94 -9.83 -7.46 13.12
N LEU A 95 -10.28 -6.68 12.14
CA LEU A 95 -11.05 -5.46 12.41
C LEU A 95 -12.36 -5.77 13.13
N MET A 96 -13.06 -6.84 12.73
CA MET A 96 -14.27 -7.28 13.42
C MET A 96 -13.96 -7.69 14.87
N ALA A 97 -12.86 -8.41 15.10
CA ALA A 97 -12.43 -8.79 16.44
C ALA A 97 -12.14 -7.57 17.31
N GLN A 98 -11.48 -6.56 16.75
CA GLN A 98 -11.23 -5.30 17.45
C GLN A 98 -12.55 -4.60 17.82
N ARG A 99 -13.48 -4.45 16.87
CA ARG A 99 -14.79 -3.84 17.14
C ARG A 99 -15.61 -4.59 18.20
N GLN A 100 -15.35 -5.88 18.36
CA GLN A 100 -15.93 -6.70 19.42
C GLN A 100 -15.16 -6.62 20.75
N GLY A 101 -14.13 -5.80 20.86
CA GLY A 101 -13.30 -5.67 22.05
C GLY A 101 -12.41 -6.88 22.34
N LYS A 102 -12.20 -7.79 21.37
CA LYS A 102 -11.37 -9.00 21.54
C LYS A 102 -9.89 -8.72 21.37
N THR A 103 -9.53 -7.62 20.73
CA THR A 103 -8.17 -7.10 20.62
C THR A 103 -8.18 -5.62 20.91
N SER A 104 -7.06 -5.07 21.42
CA SER A 104 -6.96 -3.66 21.77
C SER A 104 -6.77 -2.77 20.55
N PHE A 105 -6.03 -3.25 19.56
CA PHE A 105 -5.65 -2.47 18.38
C PHE A 105 -5.51 -3.36 17.15
N TYR A 106 -6.01 -2.86 16.03
CA TYR A 106 -5.77 -3.43 14.71
C TYR A 106 -5.87 -2.35 13.63
N MET A 107 -4.95 -2.36 12.67
CA MET A 107 -4.97 -1.50 11.49
C MET A 107 -5.05 -2.35 10.24
N GLN A 108 -6.00 -2.03 9.36
CA GLN A 108 -6.14 -2.71 8.07
C GLN A 108 -5.08 -2.27 7.07
N HIS A 109 -4.81 -3.14 6.10
CA HIS A 109 -3.84 -2.95 5.02
C HIS A 109 -4.53 -2.53 3.70
N MET A 110 -5.76 -2.06 3.76
CA MET A 110 -6.55 -1.75 2.58
C MET A 110 -5.83 -0.75 1.66
N GLY A 111 -5.63 -1.16 0.41
CA GLY A 111 -4.89 -0.40 -0.60
C GLY A 111 -3.38 -0.67 -0.64
N GLU A 112 -2.82 -1.37 0.35
CA GLU A 112 -1.40 -1.69 0.46
C GLU A 112 -1.08 -3.17 0.18
N GLU A 113 -2.09 -3.99 -0.14
CA GLU A 113 -1.93 -5.44 -0.28
C GLU A 113 -0.92 -5.81 -1.37
N ALA A 114 -1.01 -5.16 -2.53
CA ALA A 114 -0.11 -5.44 -3.64
C ALA A 114 1.33 -5.04 -3.34
N VAL A 115 1.54 -3.91 -2.65
CA VAL A 115 2.88 -3.44 -2.28
C VAL A 115 3.57 -4.44 -1.36
N SER A 116 2.89 -4.88 -0.30
CA SER A 116 3.44 -5.84 0.66
C SER A 116 3.78 -7.18 0.00
N CYS A 117 2.90 -7.70 -0.86
CA CYS A 117 3.13 -8.96 -1.56
C CYS A 117 4.26 -8.85 -2.58
N ALA A 118 4.32 -7.76 -3.35
CA ALA A 118 5.38 -7.51 -4.32
C ALA A 118 6.74 -7.33 -3.64
N PHE A 119 6.79 -6.64 -2.51
CA PHE A 119 8.01 -6.45 -1.74
C PHE A 119 8.58 -7.81 -1.28
N ARG A 120 7.73 -8.69 -0.72
CA ARG A 120 8.19 -10.03 -0.32
C ARG A 120 8.76 -10.83 -1.49
N ARG A 121 8.16 -10.70 -2.66
CA ARG A 121 8.62 -11.38 -3.85
C ARG A 121 9.99 -10.89 -4.34
N ALA A 122 10.32 -9.64 -4.08
CA ALA A 122 11.62 -9.05 -4.42
C ALA A 122 12.74 -9.41 -3.44
N LEU A 123 12.41 -10.00 -2.27
CA LEU A 123 13.41 -10.42 -1.29
C LEU A 123 14.04 -11.75 -1.70
N GLU A 124 15.35 -11.82 -1.54
CA GLU A 124 16.14 -13.02 -1.70
C GLU A 124 16.30 -13.80 -0.39
N ASP A 125 16.79 -15.04 -0.48
CA ASP A 125 17.10 -15.82 0.70
C ASP A 125 18.24 -15.18 1.49
N GLY A 126 17.97 -14.93 2.77
CA GLY A 126 18.92 -14.26 3.68
C GLY A 126 18.65 -12.76 3.84
N ASP A 127 17.77 -12.16 3.04
CA ASP A 127 17.37 -10.78 3.23
C ASP A 127 16.64 -10.58 4.56
N MET A 128 17.16 -9.64 5.35
CA MET A 128 16.55 -9.27 6.62
C MET A 128 15.67 -8.05 6.43
N ASN A 129 14.44 -8.12 6.93
CA ASN A 129 13.50 -7.01 6.88
C ASN A 129 12.84 -6.78 8.25
N PHE A 130 12.42 -5.55 8.48
CA PHE A 130 11.82 -5.10 9.75
C PHE A 130 10.45 -4.46 9.47
N PRO A 131 9.42 -5.28 9.20
CA PRO A 131 8.09 -4.77 8.88
C PRO A 131 7.45 -4.09 10.09
N THR A 132 6.57 -3.14 9.81
CA THR A 132 5.67 -2.57 10.81
C THR A 132 4.36 -3.36 10.89
N TYR A 133 3.50 -3.00 11.82
CA TYR A 133 2.18 -3.61 11.99
C TYR A 133 1.26 -3.51 10.74
N ARG A 134 1.58 -2.63 9.78
CA ARG A 134 0.84 -2.49 8.52
C ARG A 134 1.35 -3.37 7.37
N GLN A 135 2.31 -4.23 7.61
CA GLN A 135 2.91 -5.05 6.56
C GLN A 135 2.67 -6.55 6.77
N ALA A 136 1.52 -6.92 7.33
CA ALA A 136 1.14 -8.33 7.47
C ALA A 136 1.12 -9.09 6.13
N GLY A 137 0.91 -8.39 5.01
CA GLY A 137 1.01 -8.96 3.67
C GLY A 137 2.39 -9.53 3.35
N LEU A 138 3.46 -8.94 3.89
CA LEU A 138 4.82 -9.44 3.78
C LEU A 138 4.97 -10.83 4.45
N LEU A 139 4.38 -10.98 5.64
CA LEU A 139 4.39 -12.23 6.39
C LEU A 139 3.54 -13.30 5.70
N ILE A 140 2.34 -12.93 5.21
CA ILE A 140 1.44 -13.84 4.48
C ILE A 140 2.11 -14.34 3.21
N ALA A 141 2.66 -13.45 2.41
CA ALA A 141 3.37 -13.80 1.17
C ALA A 141 4.66 -14.60 1.44
N GLY A 142 5.25 -14.46 2.63
CA GLY A 142 6.37 -15.28 3.10
C GLY A 142 5.99 -16.62 3.70
N GLY A 143 4.70 -16.98 3.72
CA GLY A 143 4.21 -18.24 4.29
C GLY A 143 4.21 -18.30 5.82
N TYR A 144 4.25 -17.15 6.49
CA TYR A 144 4.20 -17.13 7.95
C TYR A 144 2.86 -17.69 8.46
N PRO A 145 2.86 -18.59 9.47
CA PRO A 145 1.65 -19.25 9.90
C PRO A 145 0.57 -18.28 10.41
N MET A 146 -0.63 -18.35 9.83
CA MET A 146 -1.76 -17.48 10.20
C MET A 146 -2.12 -17.56 11.69
N VAL A 147 -1.97 -18.74 12.30
CA VAL A 147 -2.21 -18.92 13.74
C VAL A 147 -1.25 -18.05 14.55
N LYS A 148 0.02 -17.97 14.16
CA LYS A 148 1.00 -17.12 14.85
C LYS A 148 0.68 -15.63 14.67
N MET A 149 0.24 -15.23 13.47
CA MET A 149 -0.23 -13.85 13.25
C MET A 149 -1.44 -13.51 14.12
N MET A 150 -2.39 -14.45 14.25
CA MET A 150 -3.53 -14.27 15.16
C MET A 150 -3.10 -14.19 16.61
N ASN A 151 -2.17 -15.05 17.05
CA ASN A 151 -1.65 -15.01 18.41
C ASN A 151 -1.08 -13.63 18.74
N GLN A 152 -0.29 -13.06 17.84
CA GLN A 152 0.27 -11.73 17.99
C GLN A 152 -0.82 -10.65 18.08
N VAL A 153 -1.80 -10.67 17.18
CA VAL A 153 -2.91 -9.68 17.19
C VAL A 153 -3.74 -9.78 18.49
N TYR A 154 -3.95 -10.98 18.99
CA TYR A 154 -4.68 -11.22 20.22
C TYR A 154 -3.82 -11.12 21.49
N ALA A 155 -2.51 -10.95 21.34
CA ALA A 155 -1.52 -10.92 22.45
C ALA A 155 -1.75 -12.08 23.42
N ASN A 156 -1.89 -13.29 22.90
CA ASN A 156 -2.15 -14.48 23.73
C ASN A 156 -0.84 -15.25 24.01
N ALA A 157 -0.94 -16.30 24.85
CA ALA A 157 0.21 -17.08 25.29
C ALA A 157 0.93 -17.87 24.17
N GLY A 158 0.40 -17.87 22.96
CA GLY A 158 1.01 -18.53 21.82
C GLY A 158 1.82 -17.60 20.92
N ASP A 159 1.97 -16.31 21.33
CA ASP A 159 2.78 -15.33 20.62
C ASP A 159 4.27 -15.53 20.85
#